data_343372baa155c836d91aa253875615bd
#
_entry.id   343372baa155c836d91aa253875615bd
#
_cell.length_a   1.000
_cell.length_b   1.000
_cell.length_c   1.000
_cell.angle_alpha   90.00
_cell.angle_beta   90.00
_cell.angle_gamma   90.00
#
_symmetry.space_group_name_H-M   'P 1'
#
loop_
_entity.id
_entity.type
_entity.pdbx_description
1 polymer ?
#
loop_
_entity_poly.entity_id
_entity_poly.type
_entity_poly.pdbx_seq_one_letter_code
_entity_poly.pdbx_strand_id
1 'polypeptide(L)'
;MKLFFKLFVLVAVAVFSISLLAKEYNVEYKIKVRGLEIGSLLWYLELDLDKYTTTIQLNDRGIFSGLYKFRGKYKAEGKIKNGAFSPQEYNQAWKTKRKDREVSIFFENNRISKLILRPEEKEMARIDYYNLVNYTDPLSSFLNILMNNSPSNTIDGRRTYTLNPSNNQKQNKILITNYNNIWADHKRNDLEYIEIYKHSEVSLLPPKVKIKFKDILFELTKN
;
A
#
# COMPACT_ATOMS: atom_id res chain seq x y z
N MET A 1 -9.48 -12.81 55.87
CA MET A 1 -10.22 -13.13 54.63
C MET A 1 -10.45 -11.91 53.73
N LYS A 2 -10.94 -10.78 54.24
CA LYS A 2 -11.16 -9.56 53.42
C LYS A 2 -9.89 -8.92 52.85
N LEU A 3 -8.73 -9.03 53.52
CA LEU A 3 -7.47 -8.47 53.06
C LEU A 3 -6.85 -9.28 51.90
N PHE A 4 -6.94 -10.61 51.95
CA PHE A 4 -6.51 -11.50 50.86
C PHE A 4 -7.34 -11.33 49.60
N PHE A 5 -8.64 -11.09 49.75
CA PHE A 5 -9.52 -10.86 48.61
C PHE A 5 -9.19 -9.53 47.88
N LYS A 6 -8.89 -8.46 48.66
CA LYS A 6 -8.46 -7.17 48.06
C LYS A 6 -7.11 -7.27 47.33
N LEU A 7 -6.17 -8.04 47.89
CA LEU A 7 -4.87 -8.25 47.27
C LEU A 7 -5.00 -9.07 45.96
N PHE A 8 -5.87 -10.08 45.95
CA PHE A 8 -6.14 -10.91 44.77
C PHE A 8 -6.80 -10.10 43.64
N VAL A 9 -7.74 -9.20 43.96
CA VAL A 9 -8.39 -8.31 42.99
C VAL A 9 -7.38 -7.30 42.42
N LEU A 10 -6.48 -6.78 43.26
CA LEU A 10 -5.45 -5.83 42.82
C LEU A 10 -4.43 -6.49 41.86
N VAL A 11 -4.03 -7.72 42.12
CA VAL A 11 -3.14 -8.51 41.24
C VAL A 11 -3.86 -8.91 39.96
N ALA A 12 -5.14 -9.27 40.01
CA ALA A 12 -5.92 -9.60 38.82
C ALA A 12 -6.09 -8.38 37.87
N VAL A 13 -6.28 -7.18 38.43
CA VAL A 13 -6.35 -5.94 37.61
C VAL A 13 -4.99 -5.59 36.99
N ALA A 14 -3.88 -5.83 37.69
CA ALA A 14 -2.54 -5.58 37.14
C ALA A 14 -2.15 -6.54 36.01
N VAL A 15 -2.67 -7.77 36.00
CA VAL A 15 -2.39 -8.76 34.96
C VAL A 15 -3.18 -8.48 33.66
N PHE A 16 -4.31 -7.77 33.74
CA PHE A 16 -5.11 -7.39 32.57
C PHE A 16 -4.60 -6.17 31.81
N SER A 17 -3.56 -5.49 32.30
CA SER A 17 -2.87 -4.43 31.55
C SER A 17 -1.83 -5.03 30.59
N ILE A 18 -2.21 -6.06 29.83
CA ILE A 18 -1.42 -6.44 28.65
C ILE A 18 -1.64 -5.31 27.64
N SER A 19 -0.71 -4.37 27.62
CA SER A 19 -0.60 -3.41 26.53
C SER A 19 -0.51 -4.24 25.25
N LEU A 20 -1.57 -4.25 24.46
CA LEU A 20 -1.49 -4.73 23.09
C LEU A 20 -0.51 -3.78 22.38
N LEU A 21 0.75 -4.20 22.33
CA LEU A 21 1.80 -3.47 21.66
C LEU A 21 1.44 -3.39 20.17
N ALA A 22 1.49 -2.21 19.62
CA ALA A 22 1.41 -1.99 18.18
C ALA A 22 2.44 -2.90 17.49
N LYS A 23 2.03 -3.59 16.44
CA LYS A 23 2.91 -4.45 15.66
C LYS A 23 3.54 -3.64 14.55
N GLU A 24 4.85 -3.48 14.60
CA GLU A 24 5.61 -2.71 13.62
C GLU A 24 6.40 -3.62 12.69
N TYR A 25 6.43 -3.26 11.42
CA TYR A 25 7.27 -3.85 10.39
C TYR A 25 8.06 -2.74 9.73
N ASN A 26 9.37 -2.90 9.68
CA ASN A 26 10.27 -1.99 8.97
C ASN A 26 11.16 -2.84 8.06
N VAL A 27 10.96 -2.73 6.76
CA VAL A 27 11.61 -3.58 5.77
C VAL A 27 12.22 -2.73 4.67
N GLU A 28 13.51 -2.89 4.45
CA GLU A 28 14.21 -2.31 3.31
C GLU A 28 14.33 -3.35 2.18
N TYR A 29 14.00 -2.92 0.96
CA TYR A 29 14.16 -3.70 -0.25
C TYR A 29 15.16 -3.05 -1.20
N LYS A 30 16.01 -3.86 -1.81
CA LYS A 30 16.74 -3.50 -3.03
C LYS A 30 15.82 -3.60 -4.23
N ILE A 31 15.86 -2.59 -5.09
CA ILE A 31 15.11 -2.59 -6.35
C ILE A 31 16.09 -2.87 -7.48
N LYS A 32 15.81 -3.94 -8.25
CA LYS A 32 16.62 -4.33 -9.40
C LYS A 32 15.78 -4.36 -10.68
N VAL A 33 16.44 -4.02 -11.79
CA VAL A 33 15.93 -4.21 -13.15
C VAL A 33 17.01 -4.92 -13.95
N ARG A 34 16.67 -6.05 -14.56
CA ARG A 34 17.64 -6.90 -15.31
C ARG A 34 18.92 -7.20 -14.51
N GLY A 35 18.76 -7.47 -13.20
CA GLY A 35 19.86 -7.77 -12.29
C GLY A 35 20.63 -6.55 -11.75
N LEU A 36 20.47 -5.37 -12.32
CA LEU A 36 21.15 -4.14 -11.88
C LEU A 36 20.33 -3.43 -10.79
N GLU A 37 20.99 -3.06 -9.70
CA GLU A 37 20.37 -2.27 -8.62
C GLU A 37 20.18 -0.82 -9.08
N ILE A 38 18.93 -0.37 -9.02
CA ILE A 38 18.52 0.98 -9.47
C ILE A 38 18.01 1.85 -8.32
N GLY A 39 17.72 1.28 -7.18
CA GLY A 39 17.17 2.01 -6.05
C GLY A 39 16.87 1.13 -4.85
N SER A 40 16.29 1.76 -3.84
CA SER A 40 15.78 1.09 -2.64
C SER A 40 14.36 1.55 -2.33
N LEU A 41 13.64 0.67 -1.63
CA LEU A 41 12.33 0.93 -1.07
C LEU A 41 12.39 0.61 0.42
N LEU A 42 12.03 1.60 1.25
CA LEU A 42 11.81 1.40 2.68
C LEU A 42 10.30 1.31 2.90
N TRP A 43 9.84 0.21 3.49
CA TRP A 43 8.44 0.00 3.82
C TRP A 43 8.27 -0.08 5.33
N TYR A 44 7.57 0.88 5.88
CA TYR A 44 7.11 0.91 7.26
C TYR A 44 5.62 0.58 7.31
N LEU A 45 5.23 -0.32 8.23
CA LEU A 45 3.84 -0.66 8.53
C LEU A 45 3.68 -0.80 10.03
N GLU A 46 2.75 -0.03 10.57
CA GLU A 46 2.32 -0.08 11.97
C GLU A 46 0.86 -0.52 12.03
N LEU A 47 0.61 -1.51 12.89
CA LEU A 47 -0.72 -2.04 13.17
C LEU A 47 -1.00 -1.85 14.66
N ASP A 48 -2.01 -1.05 14.98
CA ASP A 48 -2.46 -0.78 16.34
C ASP A 48 -3.95 -1.04 16.44
N LEU A 49 -4.34 -2.06 17.26
CA LEU A 49 -5.74 -2.48 17.50
C LEU A 49 -6.61 -2.47 16.24
N ASP A 50 -7.27 -1.34 16.00
CA ASP A 50 -8.20 -1.11 14.90
C ASP A 50 -7.67 -0.10 13.85
N LYS A 51 -6.40 0.32 13.95
CA LYS A 51 -5.78 1.32 13.08
C LYS A 51 -4.54 0.78 12.41
N TYR A 52 -4.18 1.39 11.30
CA TYR A 52 -2.91 1.15 10.64
C TYR A 52 -2.35 2.45 10.06
N THR A 53 -1.03 2.48 9.98
CA THR A 53 -0.28 3.44 9.19
C THR A 53 0.73 2.68 8.35
N THR A 54 0.79 2.94 7.07
CA THR A 54 1.81 2.37 6.19
C THR A 54 2.47 3.45 5.37
N THR A 55 3.80 3.39 5.25
CA THR A 55 4.59 4.35 4.48
C THR A 55 5.59 3.60 3.61
N ILE A 56 5.67 3.97 2.34
CA ILE A 56 6.71 3.55 1.42
C ILE A 56 7.54 4.75 1.02
N GLN A 57 8.86 4.62 1.11
CA GLN A 57 9.81 5.59 0.58
C GLN A 57 10.67 4.93 -0.49
N LEU A 58 10.66 5.52 -1.68
CA LEU A 58 11.46 5.10 -2.83
C LEU A 58 12.60 6.07 -3.03
N ASN A 59 13.81 5.55 -3.13
CA ASN A 59 15.00 6.34 -3.41
C ASN A 59 15.80 5.69 -4.55
N ASP A 60 16.30 6.54 -5.43
CA ASP A 60 17.28 6.12 -6.43
C ASP A 60 18.61 5.78 -5.74
N ARG A 61 19.25 4.69 -6.17
CA ARG A 61 20.59 4.26 -5.73
C ARG A 61 21.40 3.75 -6.92
N GLY A 62 22.70 3.60 -6.70
CA GLY A 62 23.61 3.01 -7.66
C GLY A 62 24.02 3.93 -8.80
N ILE A 63 24.53 3.36 -9.88
CA ILE A 63 25.07 4.08 -11.05
C ILE A 63 24.04 4.96 -11.77
N PHE A 64 22.75 4.69 -11.58
CA PHE A 64 21.66 5.45 -12.20
C PHE A 64 21.19 6.66 -11.40
N SER A 65 21.62 6.84 -10.14
CA SER A 65 21.21 7.98 -9.29
C SER A 65 21.62 9.34 -9.87
N GLY A 66 22.67 9.38 -10.67
CA GLY A 66 23.10 10.57 -11.43
C GLY A 66 22.24 10.88 -12.67
N LEU A 67 21.69 9.86 -13.32
CA LEU A 67 20.96 9.97 -14.58
C LEU A 67 19.45 10.14 -14.35
N TYR A 68 18.88 9.35 -13.42
CA TYR A 68 17.45 9.32 -13.12
C TYR A 68 17.21 9.61 -11.65
N LYS A 69 17.11 10.90 -11.28
CA LYS A 69 16.67 11.25 -9.92
C LYS A 69 15.20 10.91 -9.78
N PHE A 70 14.91 9.94 -8.91
CA PHE A 70 13.58 9.51 -8.57
C PHE A 70 13.42 9.41 -7.06
N ARG A 71 12.44 10.10 -6.51
CA ARG A 71 12.03 9.99 -5.12
C ARG A 71 10.53 9.85 -5.06
N GLY A 72 10.07 8.89 -4.29
CA GLY A 72 8.65 8.69 -4.04
C GLY A 72 8.39 8.49 -2.56
N LYS A 73 7.35 9.14 -2.04
CA LYS A 73 6.82 8.90 -0.70
C LYS A 73 5.33 8.64 -0.81
N TYR A 74 4.91 7.52 -0.26
CA TYR A 74 3.52 7.08 -0.26
C TYR A 74 3.14 6.78 1.17
N LYS A 75 2.01 7.30 1.65
CA LYS A 75 1.49 7.05 2.99
C LYS A 75 0.02 6.75 2.91
N ALA A 76 -0.43 5.71 3.59
CA ALA A 76 -1.84 5.46 3.85
C ALA A 76 -2.05 5.25 5.35
N GLU A 77 -3.16 5.75 5.85
CA GLU A 77 -3.61 5.52 7.20
C GLU A 77 -5.11 5.31 7.24
N GLY A 78 -5.57 4.53 8.22
CA GLY A 78 -6.98 4.21 8.33
C GLY A 78 -7.29 3.22 9.43
N LYS A 79 -8.40 2.51 9.26
CA LYS A 79 -8.90 1.53 10.23
C LYS A 79 -8.80 0.11 9.70
N ILE A 80 -8.65 -0.83 10.62
CA ILE A 80 -8.78 -2.26 10.34
C ILE A 80 -10.19 -2.67 10.79
N LYS A 81 -11.04 -3.06 9.82
CA LYS A 81 -12.41 -3.49 10.07
C LYS A 81 -12.60 -4.91 9.54
N ASN A 82 -12.97 -5.84 10.44
CA ASN A 82 -13.16 -7.25 10.05
C ASN A 82 -11.97 -7.86 9.29
N GLY A 83 -10.75 -7.51 9.71
CA GLY A 83 -9.52 -7.96 9.05
C GLY A 83 -9.20 -7.26 7.71
N ALA A 84 -9.96 -6.24 7.31
CA ALA A 84 -9.70 -5.47 6.10
C ALA A 84 -9.17 -4.06 6.42
N PHE A 85 -8.20 -3.61 5.64
CA PHE A 85 -7.64 -2.26 5.69
C PHE A 85 -8.57 -1.29 4.97
N SER A 86 -9.19 -0.40 5.73
CA SER A 86 -10.13 0.63 5.25
C SER A 86 -9.45 1.99 5.38
N PRO A 87 -9.00 2.61 4.28
CA PRO A 87 -8.27 3.88 4.33
C PRO A 87 -9.17 5.03 4.78
N GLN A 88 -8.56 5.99 5.47
CA GLN A 88 -9.13 7.30 5.76
C GLN A 88 -8.40 8.39 4.98
N GLU A 89 -7.08 8.23 4.80
CA GLU A 89 -6.25 9.15 4.07
C GLU A 89 -5.15 8.42 3.31
N TYR A 90 -4.88 8.87 2.08
CA TYR A 90 -3.75 8.45 1.27
C TYR A 90 -3.05 9.66 0.69
N ASN A 91 -1.73 9.68 0.83
CA ASN A 91 -0.86 10.70 0.29
C ASN A 91 0.25 10.08 -0.55
N GLN A 92 0.47 10.66 -1.71
CA GLN A 92 1.56 10.31 -2.61
C GLN A 92 2.30 11.56 -3.02
N ALA A 93 3.61 11.58 -2.86
CA ALA A 93 4.49 12.57 -3.43
C ALA A 93 5.54 11.88 -4.31
N TRP A 94 5.69 12.35 -5.52
CA TRP A 94 6.61 11.78 -6.49
C TRP A 94 7.38 12.88 -7.21
N LYS A 95 8.71 12.81 -7.15
CA LYS A 95 9.62 13.79 -7.71
C LYS A 95 10.65 13.16 -8.62
N THR A 96 10.78 13.70 -9.84
CA THR A 96 11.84 13.42 -10.79
C THR A 96 12.58 14.70 -11.15
N LYS A 97 13.62 14.63 -12.01
CA LYS A 97 14.27 15.85 -12.55
C LYS A 97 13.30 16.80 -13.25
N ARG A 98 12.22 16.29 -13.84
CA ARG A 98 11.31 17.04 -14.72
C ARG A 98 9.90 17.21 -14.19
N LYS A 99 9.49 16.41 -13.21
CA LYS A 99 8.09 16.36 -12.75
C LYS A 99 8.07 16.25 -11.24
N ASP A 100 7.22 17.05 -10.64
CA ASP A 100 6.83 16.98 -9.25
C ASP A 100 5.32 16.77 -9.22
N ARG A 101 4.85 15.75 -8.50
CA ARG A 101 3.43 15.39 -8.45
C ARG A 101 3.04 14.97 -7.04
N GLU A 102 1.89 15.45 -6.61
CA GLU A 102 1.29 15.06 -5.35
C GLU A 102 -0.15 14.60 -5.58
N VAL A 103 -0.59 13.68 -4.77
CA VAL A 103 -1.97 13.20 -4.69
C VAL A 103 -2.33 13.09 -3.22
N SER A 104 -3.49 13.60 -2.84
CA SER A 104 -4.11 13.33 -1.54
C SER A 104 -5.54 12.87 -1.77
N ILE A 105 -5.90 11.74 -1.18
CA ILE A 105 -7.25 11.15 -1.25
C ILE A 105 -7.74 10.97 0.17
N PHE A 106 -8.93 11.49 0.46
CA PHE A 106 -9.62 11.31 1.72
C PHE A 106 -10.84 10.42 1.51
N PHE A 107 -11.05 9.51 2.45
CA PHE A 107 -12.12 8.51 2.36
C PHE A 107 -13.05 8.63 3.58
N GLU A 108 -14.36 8.63 3.32
CA GLU A 108 -15.41 8.59 4.32
C GLU A 108 -16.51 7.62 3.88
N ASN A 109 -17.00 6.81 4.79
CA ASN A 109 -18.10 5.87 4.50
C ASN A 109 -17.88 4.99 3.26
N ASN A 110 -16.65 4.48 3.07
CA ASN A 110 -16.20 3.67 1.93
C ASN A 110 -16.32 4.39 0.57
N ARG A 111 -16.28 5.71 0.57
CA ARG A 111 -16.28 6.57 -0.64
C ARG A 111 -15.16 7.60 -0.55
N ILE A 112 -14.81 8.17 -1.67
CA ILE A 112 -13.89 9.31 -1.72
C ILE A 112 -14.68 10.55 -1.30
N SER A 113 -14.22 11.22 -0.22
CA SER A 113 -14.78 12.49 0.23
C SER A 113 -14.05 13.69 -0.37
N LYS A 114 -12.73 13.54 -0.67
CA LYS A 114 -11.92 14.59 -1.27
C LYS A 114 -10.76 14.02 -2.06
N LEU A 115 -10.47 14.62 -3.21
CA LEU A 115 -9.31 14.33 -4.05
C LEU A 115 -8.57 15.63 -4.38
N ILE A 116 -7.27 15.68 -4.08
CA ILE A 116 -6.39 16.81 -4.38
C ILE A 116 -5.25 16.29 -5.25
N LEU A 117 -5.02 16.96 -6.38
CA LEU A 117 -3.93 16.67 -7.31
C LEU A 117 -3.05 17.90 -7.48
N ARG A 118 -1.73 17.71 -7.45
CA ARG A 118 -0.77 18.76 -7.78
C ARG A 118 0.25 18.21 -8.79
N PRO A 119 0.43 18.84 -9.96
CA PRO A 119 -0.45 19.89 -10.50
C PRO A 119 -1.88 19.37 -10.72
N GLU A 120 -2.85 20.26 -10.68
CA GLU A 120 -4.24 19.94 -11.03
C GLU A 120 -4.34 19.39 -12.44
N GLU A 121 -5.31 18.53 -12.68
CA GLU A 121 -5.61 18.06 -14.03
C GLU A 121 -6.37 19.13 -14.80
N LYS A 122 -5.99 19.29 -16.07
CA LYS A 122 -6.60 20.30 -16.95
C LYS A 122 -7.92 19.83 -17.56
N GLU A 123 -8.09 18.51 -17.66
CA GLU A 123 -9.29 17.87 -18.20
C GLU A 123 -10.28 17.58 -17.10
N MET A 124 -11.57 17.55 -17.46
CA MET A 124 -12.62 17.09 -16.54
C MET A 124 -12.50 15.58 -16.32
N ALA A 125 -12.83 15.14 -15.11
CA ALA A 125 -12.87 13.74 -14.80
C ALA A 125 -13.92 13.01 -15.66
N ARG A 126 -13.54 11.90 -16.26
CA ARG A 126 -14.41 11.05 -17.10
C ARG A 126 -15.16 9.99 -16.29
N ILE A 127 -14.75 9.82 -15.04
CA ILE A 127 -15.35 8.91 -14.08
C ILE A 127 -15.78 9.76 -12.90
N ASP A 128 -16.99 9.60 -12.46
CA ASP A 128 -17.46 10.18 -11.19
C ASP A 128 -16.84 9.40 -10.02
N TYR A 129 -15.63 9.79 -9.64
CA TYR A 129 -14.86 9.11 -8.61
C TYR A 129 -15.45 9.30 -7.20
N TYR A 130 -16.30 10.30 -6.97
CA TYR A 130 -17.00 10.47 -5.70
C TYR A 130 -18.11 9.41 -5.48
N ASN A 131 -18.64 8.86 -6.57
CA ASN A 131 -19.63 7.79 -6.53
C ASN A 131 -19.04 6.38 -6.55
N LEU A 132 -17.70 6.24 -6.60
CA LEU A 132 -17.05 4.95 -6.46
C LEU A 132 -17.20 4.43 -5.02
N VAL A 133 -17.73 3.22 -4.87
CA VAL A 133 -17.96 2.57 -3.57
C VAL A 133 -16.96 1.42 -3.39
N ASN A 134 -16.42 1.29 -2.16
CA ASN A 134 -15.47 0.23 -1.81
C ASN A 134 -14.17 0.27 -2.63
N TYR A 135 -13.75 1.46 -3.07
CA TYR A 135 -12.41 1.67 -3.59
C TYR A 135 -11.46 2.03 -2.45
N THR A 136 -10.25 1.51 -2.51
CA THR A 136 -9.17 1.81 -1.56
C THR A 136 -7.96 2.38 -2.29
N ASP A 137 -7.03 2.97 -1.55
CA ASP A 137 -5.75 3.40 -2.10
C ASP A 137 -4.84 2.21 -2.44
N PRO A 138 -3.74 2.41 -3.21
CA PRO A 138 -2.85 1.33 -3.63
C PRO A 138 -2.20 0.54 -2.49
N LEU A 139 -1.83 1.21 -1.38
CA LEU A 139 -1.16 0.56 -0.25
C LEU A 139 -2.14 -0.30 0.53
N SER A 140 -3.31 0.26 0.85
CA SER A 140 -4.38 -0.46 1.54
C SER A 140 -4.91 -1.64 0.71
N SER A 141 -5.06 -1.46 -0.60
CA SER A 141 -5.44 -2.52 -1.53
C SER A 141 -4.43 -3.68 -1.51
N PHE A 142 -3.14 -3.36 -1.54
CA PHE A 142 -2.10 -4.39 -1.51
C PHE A 142 -2.06 -5.11 -0.16
N LEU A 143 -2.19 -4.39 0.96
CA LEU A 143 -2.30 -4.99 2.30
C LEU A 143 -3.52 -5.90 2.41
N ASN A 144 -4.68 -5.52 1.85
CA ASN A 144 -5.87 -6.36 1.80
C ASN A 144 -5.62 -7.68 1.08
N ILE A 145 -4.88 -7.66 -0.03
CA ILE A 145 -4.52 -8.89 -0.73
C ILE A 145 -3.54 -9.75 0.09
N LEU A 146 -2.57 -9.14 0.74
CA LEU A 146 -1.63 -9.88 1.60
C LEU A 146 -2.34 -10.61 2.73
N MET A 147 -3.38 -9.99 3.32
CA MET A 147 -4.15 -10.54 4.44
C MET A 147 -5.22 -11.52 4.00
N ASN A 148 -6.03 -11.14 3.01
CA ASN A 148 -7.29 -11.80 2.72
C ASN A 148 -7.30 -12.55 1.37
N ASN A 149 -6.29 -12.35 0.55
CA ASN A 149 -6.20 -12.91 -0.81
C ASN A 149 -7.47 -12.68 -1.65
N SER A 150 -8.14 -11.54 -1.45
CA SER A 150 -9.39 -11.18 -2.14
C SER A 150 -9.16 -10.01 -3.08
N PRO A 151 -9.92 -9.91 -4.20
CA PRO A 151 -9.83 -8.78 -5.11
C PRO A 151 -10.05 -7.44 -4.40
N SER A 152 -9.31 -6.41 -4.82
CA SER A 152 -9.42 -5.07 -4.25
C SER A 152 -9.50 -4.01 -5.35
N ASN A 153 -10.57 -3.22 -5.34
CA ASN A 153 -10.72 -2.08 -6.23
C ASN A 153 -9.88 -0.91 -5.71
N THR A 154 -9.08 -0.36 -6.59
CA THR A 154 -8.04 0.59 -6.24
C THR A 154 -8.19 1.90 -7.01
N ILE A 155 -7.92 3.02 -6.32
CA ILE A 155 -7.78 4.34 -6.91
C ILE A 155 -6.48 5.00 -6.46
N ASP A 156 -5.68 5.49 -7.41
CA ASP A 156 -4.43 6.22 -7.15
C ASP A 156 -4.54 7.74 -7.35
N GLY A 157 -5.78 8.25 -7.52
CA GLY A 157 -6.09 9.64 -7.80
C GLY A 157 -6.06 10.01 -9.29
N ARG A 158 -5.40 9.23 -10.12
CA ARG A 158 -5.35 9.44 -11.58
C ARG A 158 -5.95 8.27 -12.36
N ARG A 159 -6.04 7.11 -11.71
CA ARG A 159 -6.47 5.85 -12.32
C ARG A 159 -7.28 5.04 -11.33
N THR A 160 -8.14 4.20 -11.89
CA THR A 160 -8.79 3.11 -11.15
C THR A 160 -8.37 1.79 -11.76
N TYR A 161 -8.24 0.76 -10.94
CA TYR A 161 -7.95 -0.61 -11.35
C TYR A 161 -8.35 -1.59 -10.25
N THR A 162 -8.42 -2.86 -10.61
CA THR A 162 -8.66 -3.94 -9.64
C THR A 162 -7.39 -4.77 -9.52
N LEU A 163 -6.91 -4.94 -8.30
CA LEU A 163 -5.91 -5.93 -7.95
C LEU A 163 -6.62 -7.27 -7.77
N ASN A 164 -6.35 -8.23 -8.65
CA ASN A 164 -7.07 -9.50 -8.69
C ASN A 164 -6.09 -10.66 -8.44
N PRO A 165 -6.03 -11.22 -7.21
CA PRO A 165 -5.15 -12.34 -6.91
C PRO A 165 -5.56 -13.57 -7.71
N SER A 166 -4.58 -14.23 -8.33
CA SER A 166 -4.80 -15.48 -9.04
C SER A 166 -5.06 -16.61 -8.05
N ASN A 167 -6.12 -17.38 -8.26
CA ASN A 167 -6.48 -18.54 -7.45
C ASN A 167 -5.55 -19.76 -7.67
N ASN A 168 -4.55 -19.63 -8.52
CA ASN A 168 -3.59 -20.71 -8.75
C ASN A 168 -2.60 -20.78 -7.59
N GLN A 169 -2.74 -21.76 -6.72
CA GLN A 169 -1.90 -21.98 -5.52
C GLN A 169 -0.38 -22.03 -5.81
N LYS A 170 0.01 -22.27 -7.05
CA LYS A 170 1.43 -22.27 -7.48
C LYS A 170 1.97 -20.89 -7.86
N GLN A 171 1.10 -19.90 -8.11
CA GLN A 171 1.50 -18.56 -8.53
C GLN A 171 0.81 -17.54 -7.65
N ASN A 172 1.56 -16.96 -6.71
CA ASN A 172 1.12 -15.80 -5.93
C ASN A 172 1.13 -14.54 -6.81
N LYS A 173 0.35 -14.58 -7.90
CA LYS A 173 0.29 -13.53 -8.91
C LYS A 173 -0.99 -12.72 -8.74
N ILE A 174 -0.86 -11.40 -8.74
CA ILE A 174 -1.96 -10.45 -8.73
C ILE A 174 -2.03 -9.86 -10.14
N LEU A 175 -3.14 -10.10 -10.81
CA LEU A 175 -3.42 -9.49 -12.12
C LEU A 175 -4.03 -8.12 -11.93
N ILE A 176 -3.71 -7.20 -12.82
CA ILE A 176 -4.30 -5.87 -12.85
C ILE A 176 -5.38 -5.87 -13.91
N THR A 177 -6.62 -5.66 -13.48
CA THR A 177 -7.79 -5.63 -14.35
C THR A 177 -8.55 -4.32 -14.18
N ASN A 178 -9.50 -4.03 -15.07
CA ASN A 178 -10.34 -2.82 -15.03
C ASN A 178 -9.53 -1.53 -14.91
N TYR A 179 -8.39 -1.47 -15.63
CA TYR A 179 -7.44 -0.36 -15.54
C TYR A 179 -7.90 0.81 -16.40
N ASN A 180 -8.39 1.88 -15.77
CA ASN A 180 -8.97 3.05 -16.43
C ASN A 180 -8.27 4.33 -16.00
N ASN A 181 -8.12 5.28 -16.92
CA ASN A 181 -7.76 6.65 -16.63
C ASN A 181 -8.99 7.44 -16.15
N ILE A 182 -8.82 8.24 -15.11
CA ILE A 182 -9.89 9.14 -14.63
C ILE A 182 -9.98 10.38 -15.53
N TRP A 183 -8.84 10.88 -16.01
CA TRP A 183 -8.71 12.19 -16.65
C TRP A 183 -8.45 12.15 -18.16
N ALA A 184 -8.10 11.00 -18.72
CA ALA A 184 -7.73 10.87 -20.12
C ALA A 184 -8.47 9.72 -20.79
N ASP A 185 -8.67 9.83 -22.10
CA ASP A 185 -9.50 8.95 -22.91
C ASP A 185 -8.83 7.61 -23.28
N HIS A 186 -7.53 7.54 -23.16
CA HIS A 186 -6.80 6.34 -23.57
C HIS A 186 -6.77 5.28 -22.45
N LYS A 187 -7.01 4.06 -22.83
CA LYS A 187 -6.81 2.90 -21.91
C LYS A 187 -5.34 2.83 -21.54
N ARG A 188 -5.07 2.53 -20.29
CA ARG A 188 -3.75 2.22 -19.78
C ARG A 188 -3.69 0.77 -19.34
N ASN A 189 -2.59 0.14 -19.67
CA ASN A 189 -2.24 -1.21 -19.24
C ASN A 189 -0.78 -1.30 -18.80
N ASP A 190 -0.26 -0.19 -18.33
CA ASP A 190 1.16 -0.04 -17.97
C ASP A 190 1.55 -0.99 -16.83
N LEU A 191 0.67 -1.15 -15.82
CA LEU A 191 0.85 -2.08 -14.72
C LEU A 191 0.12 -3.38 -15.08
N GLU A 192 0.88 -4.44 -15.33
CA GLU A 192 0.34 -5.71 -15.83
C GLU A 192 0.03 -6.69 -14.71
N TYR A 193 1.02 -6.92 -13.84
CA TYR A 193 0.87 -7.83 -12.70
C TYR A 193 1.90 -7.57 -11.61
N ILE A 194 1.60 -8.13 -10.43
CA ILE A 194 2.50 -8.20 -9.29
C ILE A 194 2.64 -9.67 -8.89
N GLU A 195 3.87 -10.14 -8.67
CA GLU A 195 4.15 -11.47 -8.10
C GLU A 195 4.68 -11.32 -6.68
N ILE A 196 4.12 -12.10 -5.76
CA ILE A 196 4.50 -12.09 -4.35
C ILE A 196 5.12 -13.43 -4.00
N TYR A 197 6.29 -13.41 -3.39
CA TYR A 197 6.96 -14.59 -2.88
C TYR A 197 6.83 -14.62 -1.35
N LYS A 198 5.97 -15.47 -0.82
CA LYS A 198 5.81 -15.66 0.63
C LYS A 198 6.82 -16.72 1.07
N HIS A 199 7.53 -16.47 2.16
CA HIS A 199 8.53 -17.42 2.67
C HIS A 199 8.20 -17.96 4.07
N SER A 200 7.40 -17.28 4.87
CA SER A 200 6.96 -17.75 6.19
C SER A 200 5.70 -17.02 6.63
N GLU A 201 4.95 -17.63 7.55
CA GLU A 201 3.75 -17.05 8.16
C GLU A 201 4.04 -15.90 9.14
N VAL A 202 5.33 -15.64 9.45
CA VAL A 202 5.75 -14.72 10.51
C VAL A 202 5.70 -13.24 10.09
N SER A 203 5.85 -12.93 8.82
CA SER A 203 5.88 -11.54 8.33
C SER A 203 4.77 -11.26 7.33
N LEU A 204 3.98 -10.21 7.59
CA LEU A 204 2.97 -9.73 6.64
C LEU A 204 3.61 -9.23 5.35
N LEU A 205 4.76 -8.55 5.45
CA LEU A 205 5.47 -8.01 4.29
C LEU A 205 6.33 -9.09 3.62
N PRO A 206 6.14 -9.35 2.32
CA PRO A 206 6.81 -10.45 1.61
C PRO A 206 8.32 -10.20 1.46
N PRO A 207 9.16 -11.25 1.50
CA PRO A 207 10.61 -11.09 1.29
C PRO A 207 11.00 -10.72 -0.13
N LYS A 208 10.15 -11.01 -1.10
CA LYS A 208 10.37 -10.68 -2.51
C LYS A 208 9.07 -10.34 -3.20
N VAL A 209 9.11 -9.28 -4.03
CA VAL A 209 8.00 -8.85 -4.90
C VAL A 209 8.57 -8.59 -6.29
N LYS A 210 7.85 -9.00 -7.32
CA LYS A 210 8.12 -8.59 -8.70
C LYS A 210 6.94 -7.77 -9.23
N ILE A 211 7.23 -6.69 -9.93
CA ILE A 211 6.23 -5.81 -10.52
C ILE A 211 6.52 -5.66 -12.00
N LYS A 212 5.58 -6.10 -12.83
CA LYS A 212 5.64 -5.90 -14.27
C LYS A 212 4.93 -4.61 -14.63
N PHE A 213 5.71 -3.63 -15.06
CA PHE A 213 5.22 -2.32 -15.47
C PHE A 213 5.76 -2.01 -16.86
N LYS A 214 4.89 -1.93 -17.86
CA LYS A 214 5.27 -1.90 -19.28
C LYS A 214 6.20 -3.08 -19.58
N ASP A 215 7.24 -2.86 -20.34
CA ASP A 215 8.23 -3.89 -20.69
C ASP A 215 9.27 -4.14 -19.60
N ILE A 216 9.16 -3.45 -18.44
CA ILE A 216 10.13 -3.51 -17.36
C ILE A 216 9.63 -4.42 -16.23
N LEU A 217 10.47 -5.36 -15.81
CA LEU A 217 10.27 -6.16 -14.61
C LEU A 217 11.13 -5.59 -13.49
N PHE A 218 10.48 -5.04 -12.47
CA PHE A 218 11.12 -4.61 -11.24
C PHE A 218 11.13 -5.78 -10.25
N GLU A 219 12.30 -6.05 -9.68
CA GLU A 219 12.46 -7.05 -8.61
C GLU A 219 12.81 -6.32 -7.31
N LEU A 220 11.98 -6.50 -6.29
CA LEU A 220 12.19 -6.02 -4.94
C LEU A 220 12.56 -7.19 -4.07
N THR A 221 13.73 -7.14 -3.44
CA THR A 221 14.21 -8.21 -2.55
C THR A 221 14.61 -7.60 -1.23
N LYS A 222 14.09 -8.14 -0.13
CA LYS A 222 14.43 -7.74 1.23
C LYS A 222 15.95 -7.85 1.45
N ASN A 223 16.52 -6.82 2.08
CA ASN A 223 17.92 -6.83 2.53
C ASN A 223 18.15 -7.84 3.63
#